data_58678cc37c6df8be1209a41a50a04ce8
#
_entry.id   58678cc37c6df8be1209a41a50a04ce8
#
_cell.length_a   1.000
_cell.length_b   1.000
_cell.length_c   1.000
_cell.angle_alpha   90.00
_cell.angle_beta   90.00
_cell.angle_gamma   90.00
#
_symmetry.space_group_name_H-M   'P 1'
#
loop_
_entity.id
_entity.type
_entity.pdbx_description
1 polymer ?
#
loop_
_entity_poly.entity_id
_entity_poly.type
_entity_poly.pdbx_seq_one_letter_code
_entity_poly.pdbx_strand_id
1 'polypeptide(L)'
;MTRRVLFVNRYFHPDHSATSQMLSDLSFHLAERGWGVEVVTSRQRYEDAAAMLPSRESVRSVNIRRVWSTRFGREFLPGRAVDYATFYVSAFFALLRGGGRGVTIVAVTDPPLISVIAALAAKLRGATLINWTQDLFPEVAEALGIRGVRLLRGIRDWSLRRAKVNVALADLMAERLPNAVVIHNWGDAALYPVDVPHDRFMIGYSGNLGRAHDGATMLAAMEALRNDDAIEFAITGGGAKAEAIRAKHLPNVRTSGYAPRERLSESLSAADAHLVTLRPELEGLIVPSKFYGILAVARPVLFIGAVDGALARIIRENDCGFVIEQGDSEDLVRRIRELANDRGHAQAMGLRGRRLYEERFAPHIALAAWERILT
;
A
#
# COMPACT_ATOMS: atom_id res chain seq x y z
N MET A 1 -19.18 -4.76 28.20
CA MET A 1 -18.83 -3.42 27.66
C MET A 1 -18.50 -3.57 26.20
N THR A 2 -19.04 -2.73 25.33
CA THR A 2 -18.74 -2.75 23.90
C THR A 2 -17.28 -2.33 23.69
N ARG A 3 -16.46 -3.13 23.00
CA ARG A 3 -15.08 -2.81 22.63
C ARG A 3 -15.10 -1.60 21.71
N ARG A 4 -14.25 -0.61 21.97
CA ARG A 4 -14.21 0.63 21.20
C ARG A 4 -12.84 0.86 20.58
N VAL A 5 -12.82 1.17 19.29
CA VAL A 5 -11.64 1.53 18.53
C VAL A 5 -11.82 2.87 17.83
N LEU A 6 -10.79 3.71 17.87
CA LEU A 6 -10.73 5.02 17.24
C LEU A 6 -9.54 5.05 16.29
N PHE A 7 -9.82 4.96 15.00
CA PHE A 7 -8.80 5.07 13.96
C PHE A 7 -8.52 6.53 13.62
N VAL A 8 -7.29 6.83 13.25
CA VAL A 8 -6.90 8.11 12.66
C VAL A 8 -6.04 7.90 11.43
N ASN A 9 -6.49 8.43 10.31
CA ASN A 9 -5.81 8.45 9.01
C ASN A 9 -6.31 9.62 8.18
N ARG A 10 -5.46 10.20 7.31
CA ARG A 10 -5.87 11.35 6.52
C ARG A 10 -6.97 11.02 5.52
N TYR A 11 -6.95 9.83 4.93
CA TYR A 11 -7.93 9.38 3.94
C TYR A 11 -8.68 8.14 4.40
N PHE A 12 -9.95 8.11 4.11
CA PHE A 12 -10.86 7.02 4.45
C PHE A 12 -11.98 6.93 3.41
N HIS A 13 -12.80 5.91 3.48
CA HIS A 13 -13.96 5.72 2.59
C HIS A 13 -14.71 7.05 2.29
N PRO A 14 -15.05 7.33 1.03
CA PRO A 14 -14.96 6.52 -0.21
C PRO A 14 -13.67 6.74 -1.02
N ASP A 15 -12.54 6.99 -0.37
CA ASP A 15 -11.25 7.17 -1.02
C ASP A 15 -10.66 5.84 -1.52
N HIS A 16 -9.91 5.85 -2.63
CA HIS A 16 -9.36 4.66 -3.29
C HIS A 16 -7.86 4.43 -3.04
N SER A 17 -7.21 5.23 -2.18
CA SER A 17 -5.82 4.95 -1.81
C SER A 17 -5.70 3.62 -1.06
N ALA A 18 -4.59 2.90 -1.23
CA ALA A 18 -4.40 1.57 -0.65
C ALA A 18 -4.61 1.56 0.87
N THR A 19 -4.06 2.54 1.58
CA THR A 19 -4.21 2.68 3.02
C THR A 19 -5.67 2.92 3.43
N SER A 20 -6.41 3.75 2.65
CA SER A 20 -7.83 4.00 2.87
C SER A 20 -8.69 2.75 2.68
N GLN A 21 -8.40 1.97 1.64
CA GLN A 21 -9.12 0.72 1.38
C GLN A 21 -8.93 -0.29 2.51
N MET A 22 -7.68 -0.54 2.93
CA MET A 22 -7.38 -1.46 4.03
C MET A 22 -8.00 -1.01 5.36
N LEU A 23 -7.94 0.31 5.66
CA LEU A 23 -8.57 0.85 6.85
C LEU A 23 -10.10 0.71 6.78
N SER A 24 -10.70 0.87 5.60
CA SER A 24 -12.15 0.68 5.39
C SER A 24 -12.54 -0.78 5.62
N ASP A 25 -11.81 -1.72 5.05
CA ASP A 25 -12.05 -3.16 5.24
C ASP A 25 -12.01 -3.54 6.72
N LEU A 26 -10.96 -3.11 7.44
CA LEU A 26 -10.83 -3.39 8.88
C LEU A 26 -11.94 -2.71 9.69
N SER A 27 -12.25 -1.45 9.40
CA SER A 27 -13.26 -0.69 10.14
C SER A 27 -14.65 -1.31 9.98
N PHE A 28 -15.04 -1.68 8.76
CA PHE A 28 -16.33 -2.31 8.47
C PHE A 28 -16.41 -3.70 9.09
N HIS A 29 -15.36 -4.49 8.97
CA HIS A 29 -15.29 -5.82 9.60
C HIS A 29 -15.49 -5.76 11.12
N LEU A 30 -14.81 -4.85 11.82
CA LEU A 30 -14.94 -4.69 13.25
C LEU A 30 -16.35 -4.22 13.64
N ALA A 31 -16.94 -3.28 12.88
CA ALA A 31 -18.30 -2.81 13.14
C ALA A 31 -19.34 -3.93 12.98
N GLU A 32 -19.21 -4.77 11.95
CA GLU A 32 -20.05 -5.96 11.73
C GLU A 32 -19.95 -6.99 12.87
N ARG A 33 -18.81 -6.99 13.58
CA ARG A 33 -18.56 -7.80 14.77
C ARG A 33 -19.01 -7.15 16.08
N GLY A 34 -19.74 -6.02 16.01
CA GLY A 34 -20.33 -5.34 17.16
C GLY A 34 -19.34 -4.42 17.92
N TRP A 35 -18.18 -4.05 17.31
CA TRP A 35 -17.30 -3.06 17.90
C TRP A 35 -17.87 -1.65 17.71
N GLY A 36 -17.64 -0.77 18.68
CA GLY A 36 -17.84 0.65 18.50
C GLY A 36 -16.68 1.27 17.73
N VAL A 37 -16.86 1.45 16.42
CA VAL A 37 -15.81 1.95 15.53
C VAL A 37 -16.04 3.42 15.19
N GLU A 38 -15.02 4.25 15.43
CA GLU A 38 -14.98 5.64 14.98
C GLU A 38 -13.71 5.87 14.16
N VAL A 39 -13.81 6.64 13.06
CA VAL A 39 -12.68 7.02 12.21
C VAL A 39 -12.57 8.52 12.14
N VAL A 40 -11.41 9.07 12.54
CA VAL A 40 -11.02 10.48 12.37
C VAL A 40 -10.22 10.61 11.08
N THR A 41 -10.72 11.39 10.12
CA THR A 41 -10.13 11.55 8.80
C THR A 41 -10.30 12.97 8.25
N SER A 42 -9.76 13.29 7.08
CA SER A 42 -9.98 14.58 6.40
C SER A 42 -11.26 14.58 5.57
N ARG A 43 -11.67 15.77 5.11
CA ARG A 43 -12.80 15.93 4.18
C ARG A 43 -12.40 15.78 2.71
N GLN A 44 -11.11 15.58 2.43
CA GLN A 44 -10.52 15.50 1.09
C GLN A 44 -10.41 14.06 0.62
N ARG A 45 -10.26 13.88 -0.68
CA ARG A 45 -9.83 12.62 -1.30
C ARG A 45 -8.36 12.67 -1.67
N TYR A 46 -7.74 11.52 -1.80
CA TYR A 46 -6.33 11.39 -2.14
C TYR A 46 -5.98 12.02 -3.49
N GLU A 47 -6.84 11.83 -4.48
CA GLU A 47 -6.67 12.36 -5.85
C GLU A 47 -7.37 13.70 -6.07
N ASP A 48 -8.26 14.10 -5.16
CA ASP A 48 -9.03 15.33 -5.27
C ASP A 48 -9.00 16.12 -3.94
N ALA A 49 -8.06 17.06 -3.86
CA ALA A 49 -7.93 17.95 -2.72
C ALA A 49 -9.10 18.95 -2.62
N ALA A 50 -9.86 19.18 -3.70
CA ALA A 50 -11.02 20.06 -3.71
C ALA A 50 -12.29 19.36 -3.17
N ALA A 51 -12.31 18.05 -3.11
CA ALA A 51 -13.43 17.28 -2.56
C ALA A 51 -13.78 17.76 -1.14
N MET A 52 -15.10 17.85 -0.88
CA MET A 52 -15.65 18.30 0.39
C MET A 52 -16.66 17.29 0.93
N LEU A 53 -16.15 16.15 1.43
CA LEU A 53 -16.97 15.11 2.04
C LEU A 53 -17.68 15.64 3.31
N PRO A 54 -18.85 15.10 3.70
CA PRO A 54 -19.58 15.47 4.92
C PRO A 54 -18.69 15.41 6.16
N SER A 55 -18.85 16.36 7.08
CA SER A 55 -18.05 16.41 8.32
C SER A 55 -18.34 15.25 9.28
N ARG A 56 -19.54 14.68 9.21
CA ARG A 56 -19.95 13.49 9.96
C ARG A 56 -20.90 12.66 9.11
N GLU A 57 -20.72 11.37 9.17
CA GLU A 57 -21.64 10.38 8.60
C GLU A 57 -21.44 9.03 9.30
N SER A 58 -22.38 8.12 9.12
CA SER A 58 -22.25 6.73 9.53
C SER A 58 -22.42 5.84 8.31
N VAL A 59 -21.43 4.99 8.04
CA VAL A 59 -21.45 4.04 6.92
C VAL A 59 -21.19 2.65 7.46
N ARG A 60 -22.07 1.70 7.21
CA ARG A 60 -21.95 0.31 7.68
C ARG A 60 -21.64 0.24 9.19
N SER A 61 -22.33 1.04 10.00
CA SER A 61 -22.14 1.16 11.46
C SER A 61 -20.78 1.72 11.92
N VAL A 62 -19.96 2.24 11.02
CA VAL A 62 -18.74 2.99 11.32
C VAL A 62 -19.06 4.47 11.42
N ASN A 63 -18.74 5.11 12.54
CA ASN A 63 -18.88 6.55 12.73
C ASN A 63 -17.68 7.29 12.12
N ILE A 64 -17.91 8.08 11.10
CA ILE A 64 -16.86 8.83 10.40
C ILE A 64 -16.91 10.30 10.82
N ARG A 65 -15.83 10.78 11.38
CA ARG A 65 -15.63 12.19 11.75
C ARG A 65 -14.56 12.79 10.86
N ARG A 66 -14.97 13.64 9.90
CA ARG A 66 -14.03 14.33 9.03
C ARG A 66 -13.69 15.70 9.58
N VAL A 67 -12.40 15.88 9.90
CA VAL A 67 -11.87 17.13 10.43
C VAL A 67 -11.43 18.07 9.32
N TRP A 68 -11.35 19.34 9.67
CA TRP A 68 -10.90 20.39 8.76
C TRP A 68 -9.38 20.34 8.56
N SER A 69 -8.93 20.63 7.36
CA SER A 69 -7.54 20.93 7.00
C SER A 69 -7.50 21.90 5.82
N THR A 70 -6.37 22.59 5.61
CA THR A 70 -6.09 23.32 4.38
C THR A 70 -6.02 22.40 3.17
N ARG A 71 -6.02 22.94 1.94
CA ARG A 71 -6.20 22.19 0.69
C ARG A 71 -5.26 22.64 -0.40
N PHE A 72 -3.97 22.82 -0.08
CA PHE A 72 -2.95 23.18 -1.07
C PHE A 72 -2.62 22.04 -2.02
N GLY A 73 -2.96 20.80 -1.65
CA GLY A 73 -2.72 19.62 -2.48
C GLY A 73 -1.32 19.05 -2.34
N ARG A 74 -0.99 18.13 -3.27
CA ARG A 74 0.21 17.28 -3.14
C ARG A 74 1.41 17.75 -3.96
N GLU A 75 1.19 18.60 -4.95
CA GLU A 75 2.23 19.05 -5.88
C GLU A 75 3.15 20.10 -5.27
N PHE A 76 2.60 20.98 -4.45
CA PHE A 76 3.34 22.06 -3.78
C PHE A 76 3.78 21.63 -2.38
N LEU A 77 5.07 21.27 -2.20
CA LEU A 77 5.60 20.73 -0.96
C LEU A 77 5.35 21.60 0.30
N PRO A 78 5.58 22.93 0.30
CA PRO A 78 5.27 23.76 1.46
C PRO A 78 3.77 23.75 1.80
N GLY A 79 2.90 23.85 0.80
CA GLY A 79 1.46 23.76 0.99
C GLY A 79 1.02 22.42 1.58
N ARG A 80 1.62 21.33 1.13
CA ARG A 80 1.39 20.00 1.70
C ARG A 80 1.79 19.92 3.17
N ALA A 81 2.88 20.57 3.59
CA ALA A 81 3.28 20.65 4.99
C ALA A 81 2.24 21.39 5.83
N VAL A 82 1.67 22.48 5.31
CA VAL A 82 0.58 23.22 5.96
C VAL A 82 -0.70 22.37 6.05
N ASP A 83 -1.04 21.64 5.00
CA ASP A 83 -2.17 20.69 5.01
C ASP A 83 -2.00 19.63 6.12
N TYR A 84 -0.80 19.10 6.29
CA TYR A 84 -0.51 18.15 7.35
C TYR A 84 -0.60 18.80 8.74
N ALA A 85 -0.02 19.98 8.93
CA ALA A 85 -0.04 20.68 10.21
C ALA A 85 -1.48 21.00 10.66
N THR A 86 -2.32 21.53 9.76
CA THR A 86 -3.71 21.84 10.05
C THR A 86 -4.55 20.59 10.30
N PHE A 87 -4.28 19.50 9.59
CA PHE A 87 -4.89 18.19 9.86
C PHE A 87 -4.48 17.66 11.24
N TYR A 88 -3.19 17.73 11.61
CA TYR A 88 -2.73 17.27 12.93
C TYR A 88 -3.43 17.99 14.07
N VAL A 89 -3.55 19.31 14.00
CA VAL A 89 -4.24 20.10 15.02
C VAL A 89 -5.70 19.67 15.15
N SER A 90 -6.42 19.61 14.04
CA SER A 90 -7.83 19.25 14.03
C SER A 90 -8.08 17.80 14.48
N ALA A 91 -7.22 16.86 14.02
CA ALA A 91 -7.28 15.46 14.41
C ALA A 91 -6.95 15.27 15.90
N PHE A 92 -5.97 15.99 16.44
CA PHE A 92 -5.64 15.94 17.87
C PHE A 92 -6.85 16.27 18.75
N PHE A 93 -7.55 17.36 18.48
CA PHE A 93 -8.77 17.72 19.22
C PHE A 93 -9.90 16.69 19.03
N ALA A 94 -10.02 16.08 17.85
CA ALA A 94 -10.98 15.01 17.61
C ALA A 94 -10.62 13.76 18.45
N LEU A 95 -9.34 13.37 18.50
CA LEU A 95 -8.84 12.26 19.29
C LEU A 95 -9.05 12.49 20.81
N LEU A 96 -8.84 13.71 21.29
CA LEU A 96 -9.13 14.06 22.69
C LEU A 96 -10.62 13.88 23.06
N ARG A 97 -11.52 14.17 22.12
CA ARG A 97 -12.97 14.02 22.35
C ARG A 97 -13.44 12.55 22.26
N GLY A 98 -12.87 11.77 21.32
CA GLY A 98 -13.22 10.35 21.10
C GLY A 98 -12.47 9.37 21.99
N GLY A 99 -11.25 9.72 22.41
CA GLY A 99 -10.39 8.89 23.26
C GLY A 99 -10.81 8.85 24.72
N GLY A 100 -10.40 7.82 25.43
CA GLY A 100 -10.65 7.65 26.84
C GLY A 100 -10.25 6.27 27.34
N ARG A 101 -10.41 6.01 28.64
CA ARG A 101 -10.16 4.68 29.21
C ARG A 101 -11.05 3.63 28.51
N GLY A 102 -10.46 2.48 28.14
CA GLY A 102 -11.15 1.42 27.42
C GLY A 102 -11.32 1.67 25.92
N VAL A 103 -10.72 2.75 25.36
CA VAL A 103 -10.67 3.01 23.92
C VAL A 103 -9.25 2.70 23.43
N THR A 104 -9.15 1.97 22.31
CA THR A 104 -7.88 1.81 21.59
C THR A 104 -7.82 2.81 20.44
N ILE A 105 -6.82 3.68 20.43
CA ILE A 105 -6.51 4.58 19.32
C ILE A 105 -5.54 3.85 18.39
N VAL A 106 -5.89 3.74 17.11
CA VAL A 106 -5.04 3.18 16.06
C VAL A 106 -4.63 4.29 15.12
N ALA A 107 -3.33 4.61 15.10
CA ALA A 107 -2.74 5.60 14.20
C ALA A 107 -2.17 4.91 12.96
N VAL A 108 -2.74 5.24 11.79
CA VAL A 108 -2.26 4.77 10.48
C VAL A 108 -1.36 5.85 9.89
N THR A 109 -0.25 5.48 9.25
CA THR A 109 0.86 6.40 8.94
C THR A 109 0.62 7.46 7.85
N ASP A 110 -0.60 7.76 7.45
CA ASP A 110 -0.93 8.89 6.59
C ASP A 110 -1.75 9.96 7.35
N PRO A 111 -1.19 11.15 7.58
CA PRO A 111 0.13 11.63 7.17
C PRO A 111 1.29 11.13 8.07
N PRO A 112 2.55 11.25 7.61
CA PRO A 112 3.72 10.90 8.42
C PRO A 112 3.65 11.52 9.82
N LEU A 113 4.14 10.84 10.87
CA LEU A 113 4.12 11.32 12.27
C LEU A 113 2.72 11.47 12.91
N ILE A 114 1.65 11.02 12.29
CA ILE A 114 0.31 11.01 12.92
C ILE A 114 0.33 10.26 14.28
N SER A 115 1.22 9.27 14.42
CA SER A 115 1.45 8.53 15.66
C SER A 115 1.83 9.43 16.83
N VAL A 116 2.49 10.57 16.58
CA VAL A 116 2.93 11.52 17.63
C VAL A 116 1.73 12.17 18.31
N ILE A 117 0.81 12.72 17.51
CA ILE A 117 -0.41 13.33 18.06
C ILE A 117 -1.33 12.28 18.69
N ALA A 118 -1.39 11.09 18.12
CA ALA A 118 -2.14 9.98 18.68
C ALA A 118 -1.56 9.51 20.03
N ALA A 119 -0.22 9.44 20.15
CA ALA A 119 0.44 9.12 21.41
C ALA A 119 0.19 10.18 22.50
N LEU A 120 0.21 11.46 22.14
CA LEU A 120 -0.10 12.53 23.05
C LEU A 120 -1.56 12.49 23.51
N ALA A 121 -2.50 12.31 22.59
CA ALA A 121 -3.93 12.19 22.89
C ALA A 121 -4.21 10.96 23.77
N ALA A 122 -3.61 9.80 23.44
CA ALA A 122 -3.75 8.56 24.21
C ALA A 122 -3.24 8.77 25.65
N LYS A 123 -2.06 9.39 25.82
CA LYS A 123 -1.51 9.72 27.14
C LYS A 123 -2.45 10.60 27.96
N LEU A 124 -2.98 11.69 27.36
CA LEU A 124 -3.85 12.64 28.04
C LEU A 124 -5.22 12.03 28.42
N ARG A 125 -5.69 11.08 27.65
CA ARG A 125 -7.04 10.49 27.82
C ARG A 125 -7.02 9.11 28.48
N GLY A 126 -5.84 8.53 28.73
CA GLY A 126 -5.71 7.18 29.27
C GLY A 126 -6.18 6.09 28.29
N ALA A 127 -6.08 6.34 26.99
CA ALA A 127 -6.40 5.39 25.93
C ALA A 127 -5.18 4.49 25.61
N THR A 128 -5.43 3.30 25.06
CA THR A 128 -4.35 2.45 24.51
C THR A 128 -3.99 2.95 23.11
N LEU A 129 -2.69 2.96 22.78
CA LEU A 129 -2.20 3.30 21.44
C LEU A 129 -1.70 2.06 20.71
N ILE A 130 -2.09 1.91 19.46
CA ILE A 130 -1.50 1.01 18.47
C ILE A 130 -1.10 1.84 17.26
N ASN A 131 0.10 1.64 16.72
CA ASN A 131 0.50 2.21 15.45
C ASN A 131 0.36 1.16 14.35
N TRP A 132 -0.22 1.56 13.22
CA TRP A 132 -0.24 0.78 11.99
C TRP A 132 0.71 1.41 11.00
N THR A 133 1.94 0.88 10.95
CA THR A 133 3.04 1.45 10.17
C THR A 133 2.98 0.94 8.74
N GLN A 134 2.49 1.79 7.81
CA GLN A 134 2.51 1.49 6.37
C GLN A 134 3.87 1.85 5.76
N ASP A 135 4.43 2.98 6.18
CA ASP A 135 5.72 3.50 5.75
C ASP A 135 6.54 3.93 6.96
N LEU A 136 7.84 3.63 6.98
CA LEU A 136 8.76 4.11 8.00
C LEU A 136 9.25 5.52 7.67
N PHE A 137 8.64 6.51 8.30
CA PHE A 137 9.08 7.91 8.24
C PHE A 137 9.87 8.26 9.52
N PRO A 138 10.99 8.97 9.43
CA PRO A 138 11.49 9.73 8.27
C PRO A 138 12.40 8.95 7.32
N GLU A 139 12.69 7.68 7.56
CA GLU A 139 13.66 6.88 6.80
C GLU A 139 13.32 6.83 5.30
N VAL A 140 12.05 6.66 4.94
CA VAL A 140 11.61 6.70 3.52
C VAL A 140 11.96 8.05 2.89
N ALA A 141 11.74 9.15 3.59
CA ALA A 141 12.03 10.48 3.06
C ALA A 141 13.56 10.70 2.91
N GLU A 142 14.36 10.20 3.84
CA GLU A 142 15.83 10.24 3.76
C GLU A 142 16.34 9.43 2.57
N ALA A 143 15.87 8.19 2.41
CA ALA A 143 16.23 7.33 1.27
C ALA A 143 15.82 7.94 -0.08
N LEU A 144 14.76 8.76 -0.10
CA LEU A 144 14.34 9.55 -1.26
C LEU A 144 15.10 10.89 -1.41
N GLY A 145 16.13 11.17 -0.58
CA GLY A 145 17.01 12.33 -0.69
C GLY A 145 16.47 13.62 -0.03
N ILE A 146 15.42 13.55 0.80
CA ILE A 146 14.89 14.71 1.52
C ILE A 146 15.77 14.98 2.75
N ARG A 147 16.47 16.11 2.75
CA ARG A 147 17.39 16.50 3.82
C ARG A 147 16.66 17.07 5.04
N GLY A 148 17.29 16.94 6.22
CA GLY A 148 16.80 17.56 7.46
C GLY A 148 15.70 16.79 8.19
N VAL A 149 15.02 15.84 7.55
CA VAL A 149 13.93 15.06 8.16
C VAL A 149 14.41 14.10 9.25
N ARG A 150 15.71 13.78 9.28
CA ARG A 150 16.33 12.93 10.33
C ARG A 150 16.11 13.46 11.74
N LEU A 151 16.00 14.77 11.91
CA LEU A 151 15.72 15.40 13.21
C LEU A 151 14.36 14.97 13.79
N LEU A 152 13.45 14.49 12.94
CA LEU A 152 12.13 14.01 13.36
C LEU A 152 12.14 12.59 13.96
N ARG A 153 13.26 11.85 13.83
CA ARG A 153 13.38 10.48 14.37
C ARG A 153 13.08 10.43 15.86
N GLY A 154 13.66 11.34 16.64
CA GLY A 154 13.50 11.33 18.10
C GLY A 154 12.06 11.42 18.56
N ILE A 155 11.27 12.30 17.94
CA ILE A 155 9.84 12.43 18.27
C ILE A 155 9.00 11.25 17.74
N ARG A 156 9.35 10.72 16.56
CA ARG A 156 8.74 9.50 16.05
C ARG A 156 9.00 8.31 16.98
N ASP A 157 10.26 8.10 17.37
CA ASP A 157 10.66 7.00 18.24
C ASP A 157 10.01 7.10 19.63
N TRP A 158 9.84 8.33 20.13
CA TRP A 158 9.05 8.55 21.32
C TRP A 158 7.62 8.03 21.18
N SER A 159 6.96 8.30 20.05
CA SER A 159 5.59 7.83 19.80
C SER A 159 5.50 6.31 19.66
N LEU A 160 6.49 5.69 18.96
CA LEU A 160 6.55 4.24 18.79
C LEU A 160 6.75 3.51 20.13
N ARG A 161 7.62 4.03 21.01
CA ARG A 161 7.81 3.46 22.36
C ARG A 161 6.60 3.59 23.27
N ARG A 162 5.66 4.49 22.96
CA ARG A 162 4.40 4.67 23.70
C ARG A 162 3.29 3.73 23.27
N ALA A 163 3.41 3.15 22.11
CA ALA A 163 2.42 2.21 21.61
C ALA A 163 2.50 0.87 22.35
N LYS A 164 1.33 0.28 22.66
CA LYS A 164 1.21 -1.11 23.12
C LYS A 164 1.79 -2.06 22.06
N VAL A 165 1.48 -1.77 20.77
CA VAL A 165 1.93 -2.54 19.62
C VAL A 165 2.22 -1.60 18.45
N ASN A 166 3.27 -1.87 17.71
CA ASN A 166 3.55 -1.29 16.41
C ASN A 166 3.35 -2.39 15.35
N VAL A 167 2.33 -2.25 14.53
CA VAL A 167 2.05 -3.19 13.44
C VAL A 167 2.96 -2.86 12.28
N ALA A 168 3.77 -3.83 11.89
CA ALA A 168 4.65 -3.81 10.71
C ALA A 168 4.05 -4.65 9.58
N LEU A 169 4.41 -4.36 8.33
CA LEU A 169 3.90 -5.07 7.16
C LEU A 169 4.77 -6.27 6.74
N ALA A 170 6.01 -6.34 7.24
CA ALA A 170 6.97 -7.39 6.94
C ALA A 170 8.03 -7.50 8.06
N ASP A 171 8.75 -8.62 8.11
CA ASP A 171 9.74 -8.90 9.14
C ASP A 171 10.86 -7.86 9.18
N LEU A 172 11.44 -7.49 8.02
CA LEU A 172 12.48 -6.46 7.94
C LEU A 172 12.02 -5.07 8.42
N MET A 173 10.73 -4.77 8.31
CA MET A 173 10.16 -3.56 8.91
C MET A 173 9.98 -3.72 10.42
N ALA A 174 9.56 -4.89 10.88
CA ALA A 174 9.35 -5.19 12.30
C ALA A 174 10.64 -5.09 13.11
N GLU A 175 11.78 -5.52 12.55
CA GLU A 175 13.11 -5.41 13.17
C GLU A 175 13.50 -3.95 13.53
N ARG A 176 12.88 -2.97 12.86
CA ARG A 176 13.13 -1.54 13.07
C ARG A 176 12.18 -0.88 14.07
N LEU A 177 11.21 -1.62 14.59
CA LEU A 177 10.14 -1.10 15.45
C LEU A 177 10.16 -1.74 16.84
N PRO A 178 10.02 -0.97 17.92
CA PRO A 178 9.81 -1.53 19.24
C PRO A 178 8.42 -2.18 19.34
N ASN A 179 8.28 -3.24 20.12
CA ASN A 179 7.00 -3.95 20.34
C ASN A 179 6.28 -4.27 19.02
N ALA A 180 7.02 -4.73 18.02
CA ALA A 180 6.50 -4.99 16.69
C ALA A 180 5.68 -6.28 16.63
N VAL A 181 4.60 -6.24 15.84
CA VAL A 181 3.84 -7.42 15.41
C VAL A 181 3.68 -7.32 13.90
N VAL A 182 3.96 -8.41 13.18
CA VAL A 182 3.77 -8.43 11.73
C VAL A 182 2.32 -8.78 11.41
N ILE A 183 1.64 -7.86 10.72
CA ILE A 183 0.38 -8.12 10.05
C ILE A 183 0.55 -7.61 8.63
N HIS A 184 0.62 -8.54 7.68
CA HIS A 184 0.77 -8.20 6.27
C HIS A 184 -0.43 -7.39 5.76
N ASN A 185 -0.19 -6.55 4.78
CA ASN A 185 -1.26 -6.02 3.96
C ASN A 185 -1.92 -7.17 3.18
N TRP A 186 -3.12 -6.92 2.66
CA TRP A 186 -3.93 -7.91 1.94
C TRP A 186 -4.41 -7.36 0.61
N GLY A 187 -4.81 -8.25 -0.28
CA GLY A 187 -5.51 -7.89 -1.50
C GLY A 187 -7.01 -7.65 -1.24
N ASP A 188 -7.68 -7.00 -2.19
CA ASP A 188 -9.14 -6.84 -2.13
C ASP A 188 -9.82 -8.23 -2.13
N ALA A 189 -10.76 -8.45 -1.22
CA ALA A 189 -11.52 -9.70 -1.13
C ALA A 189 -12.31 -10.03 -2.41
N ALA A 190 -12.65 -9.00 -3.21
CA ALA A 190 -13.35 -9.16 -4.47
C ALA A 190 -12.45 -9.60 -5.63
N LEU A 191 -11.13 -9.72 -5.45
CA LEU A 191 -10.21 -10.14 -6.50
C LEU A 191 -10.23 -11.65 -6.72
N TYR A 192 -10.44 -12.02 -7.96
CA TYR A 192 -10.40 -13.40 -8.43
C TYR A 192 -9.80 -13.48 -9.84
N PRO A 193 -9.24 -14.64 -10.23
CA PRO A 193 -8.75 -14.84 -11.59
C PRO A 193 -9.89 -14.77 -12.61
N VAL A 194 -9.67 -14.03 -13.69
CA VAL A 194 -10.58 -13.93 -14.82
C VAL A 194 -9.83 -14.42 -16.06
N ASP A 195 -10.50 -15.18 -16.91
CA ASP A 195 -9.96 -15.53 -18.23
C ASP A 195 -10.18 -14.34 -19.18
N VAL A 196 -9.06 -13.76 -19.66
CA VAL A 196 -9.06 -12.65 -20.61
C VAL A 196 -8.22 -13.07 -21.81
N PRO A 197 -8.82 -13.62 -22.87
CA PRO A 197 -8.09 -14.11 -24.03
C PRO A 197 -7.29 -13.01 -24.74
N HIS A 198 -6.04 -13.31 -25.08
CA HIS A 198 -5.16 -12.47 -25.90
C HIS A 198 -4.05 -13.30 -26.55
N ASP A 199 -3.59 -12.85 -27.72
CA ASP A 199 -2.62 -13.60 -28.54
C ASP A 199 -1.19 -13.41 -28.02
N ARG A 200 -0.82 -12.18 -27.67
CA ARG A 200 0.51 -11.81 -27.19
C ARG A 200 0.69 -12.13 -25.71
N PHE A 201 1.92 -12.44 -25.30
CA PHE A 201 2.24 -12.54 -23.88
C PHE A 201 2.27 -11.15 -23.26
N MET A 202 1.39 -10.88 -22.32
CA MET A 202 1.21 -9.55 -21.75
C MET A 202 1.87 -9.41 -20.38
N ILE A 203 2.75 -8.40 -20.25
CA ILE A 203 3.38 -8.01 -18.97
C ILE A 203 2.66 -6.79 -18.42
N GLY A 204 2.01 -6.94 -17.26
CA GLY A 204 1.27 -5.87 -16.60
C GLY A 204 2.11 -5.09 -15.57
N TYR A 205 1.83 -3.80 -15.46
CA TYR A 205 2.12 -3.01 -14.27
C TYR A 205 0.86 -2.25 -13.89
N SER A 206 0.40 -2.35 -12.64
CA SER A 206 -0.79 -1.65 -12.19
C SER A 206 -0.51 -0.80 -10.95
N GLY A 207 -0.87 0.49 -11.01
CA GLY A 207 -0.79 1.44 -9.91
C GLY A 207 0.12 2.64 -10.14
N ASN A 208 0.49 3.34 -9.07
CA ASN A 208 1.35 4.52 -9.15
C ASN A 208 2.83 4.12 -9.30
N LEU A 209 3.47 4.54 -10.40
CA LEU A 209 4.90 4.37 -10.66
C LEU A 209 5.66 5.64 -10.22
N GLY A 210 5.71 5.84 -8.90
CA GLY A 210 6.32 7.02 -8.26
C GLY A 210 7.80 6.84 -7.93
N ARG A 211 8.31 7.71 -7.02
CA ARG A 211 9.73 7.79 -6.64
C ARG A 211 10.30 6.53 -6.00
N ALA A 212 9.46 5.76 -5.32
CA ALA A 212 9.84 4.53 -4.64
C ALA A 212 10.12 3.35 -5.58
N HIS A 213 9.73 3.48 -6.83
CA HIS A 213 9.78 2.42 -7.83
C HIS A 213 10.96 2.59 -8.78
N ASP A 214 11.44 1.48 -9.35
CA ASP A 214 12.39 1.51 -10.46
C ASP A 214 11.64 1.45 -11.79
N GLY A 215 11.73 2.52 -12.58
CA GLY A 215 11.18 2.58 -13.93
C GLY A 215 12.25 2.42 -15.01
N ALA A 216 13.54 2.53 -14.65
CA ALA A 216 14.63 2.48 -15.63
C ALA A 216 14.85 1.06 -16.15
N THR A 217 14.92 0.07 -15.26
CA THR A 217 15.04 -1.34 -15.61
C THR A 217 13.84 -1.80 -16.44
N MET A 218 12.62 -1.38 -16.05
CA MET A 218 11.40 -1.66 -16.82
C MET A 218 11.49 -1.09 -18.25
N LEU A 219 11.85 0.20 -18.36
CA LEU A 219 11.93 0.88 -19.65
C LEU A 219 12.98 0.24 -20.57
N ALA A 220 14.16 -0.10 -20.03
CA ALA A 220 15.21 -0.76 -20.80
C ALA A 220 14.75 -2.13 -21.34
N ALA A 221 14.03 -2.92 -20.54
CA ALA A 221 13.44 -4.19 -21.01
C ALA A 221 12.37 -3.98 -22.09
N MET A 222 11.50 -2.96 -21.95
CA MET A 222 10.51 -2.59 -22.96
C MET A 222 11.18 -2.19 -24.29
N GLU A 223 12.24 -1.39 -24.23
CA GLU A 223 13.03 -0.97 -25.40
C GLU A 223 13.73 -2.18 -26.07
N ALA A 224 14.29 -3.11 -25.28
CA ALA A 224 14.93 -4.32 -25.79
C ALA A 224 13.94 -5.28 -26.49
N LEU A 225 12.69 -5.31 -26.02
CA LEU A 225 11.64 -6.16 -26.56
C LEU A 225 10.71 -5.46 -27.58
N ARG A 226 11.06 -4.23 -28.02
CA ARG A 226 10.19 -3.41 -28.88
C ARG A 226 9.83 -4.03 -30.24
N ASN A 227 10.66 -4.94 -30.75
CA ASN A 227 10.49 -5.63 -32.03
C ASN A 227 10.07 -7.10 -31.85
N ASP A 228 9.72 -7.51 -30.64
CA ASP A 228 9.27 -8.87 -30.33
C ASP A 228 7.73 -8.90 -30.39
N ASP A 229 7.19 -9.36 -31.51
CA ASP A 229 5.76 -9.37 -31.75
C ASP A 229 4.95 -10.29 -30.82
N ALA A 230 5.63 -11.18 -30.12
CA ALA A 230 4.99 -12.10 -29.16
C ALA A 230 4.73 -11.48 -27.79
N ILE A 231 5.38 -10.33 -27.48
CA ILE A 231 5.38 -9.73 -26.13
C ILE A 231 4.83 -8.31 -26.15
N GLU A 232 3.97 -8.00 -25.20
CA GLU A 232 3.36 -6.68 -25.03
C GLU A 232 3.35 -6.25 -23.55
N PHE A 233 3.47 -4.96 -23.30
CA PHE A 233 3.40 -4.38 -21.96
C PHE A 233 2.15 -3.54 -21.77
N ALA A 234 1.46 -3.70 -20.63
CA ALA A 234 0.32 -2.90 -20.20
C ALA A 234 0.64 -2.12 -18.93
N ILE A 235 0.77 -0.80 -19.03
CA ILE A 235 1.02 0.09 -17.90
C ILE A 235 -0.29 0.78 -17.52
N THR A 236 -0.89 0.35 -16.44
CA THR A 236 -2.17 0.88 -15.92
C THR A 236 -1.93 1.73 -14.69
N GLY A 237 -2.35 2.99 -14.71
CA GLY A 237 -2.22 3.92 -13.60
C GLY A 237 -1.45 5.18 -13.95
N GLY A 238 -0.71 5.74 -12.98
CA GLY A 238 -0.05 7.04 -13.13
C GLY A 238 1.31 7.11 -12.44
N GLY A 239 1.80 8.33 -12.28
CA GLY A 239 3.09 8.63 -11.65
C GLY A 239 4.15 9.10 -12.64
N ALA A 240 5.12 9.88 -12.16
CA ALA A 240 6.10 10.55 -13.03
C ALA A 240 6.89 9.59 -13.93
N LYS A 241 7.16 8.37 -13.47
CA LYS A 241 7.89 7.37 -14.27
C LYS A 241 6.96 6.68 -15.29
N ALA A 242 5.66 6.53 -15.01
CA ALA A 242 4.69 6.05 -15.98
C ALA A 242 4.54 7.06 -17.13
N GLU A 243 4.50 8.36 -16.81
CA GLU A 243 4.48 9.43 -17.84
C GLU A 243 5.76 9.40 -18.69
N ALA A 244 6.93 9.19 -18.09
CA ALA A 244 8.18 9.06 -18.82
C ALA A 244 8.19 7.86 -19.78
N ILE A 245 7.62 6.72 -19.38
CA ILE A 245 7.44 5.55 -20.26
C ILE A 245 6.46 5.89 -21.39
N ARG A 246 5.33 6.51 -21.08
CA ARG A 246 4.30 6.93 -22.07
C ARG A 246 4.91 7.84 -23.15
N ALA A 247 5.75 8.79 -22.75
CA ALA A 247 6.41 9.72 -23.66
C ALA A 247 7.38 9.08 -24.66
N LYS A 248 7.79 7.82 -24.43
CA LYS A 248 8.65 7.06 -25.36
C LYS A 248 7.91 6.50 -26.57
N HIS A 249 6.58 6.43 -26.52
CA HIS A 249 5.75 5.92 -27.62
C HIS A 249 6.21 4.57 -28.19
N LEU A 250 6.62 3.64 -27.32
CA LEU A 250 7.08 2.32 -27.72
C LEU A 250 5.94 1.49 -28.32
N PRO A 251 6.14 0.80 -29.48
CA PRO A 251 5.06 0.09 -30.17
C PRO A 251 4.51 -1.12 -29.40
N ASN A 252 5.32 -1.68 -28.49
CA ASN A 252 4.95 -2.81 -27.63
C ASN A 252 4.44 -2.40 -26.25
N VAL A 253 4.13 -1.11 -26.01
CA VAL A 253 3.67 -0.62 -24.70
C VAL A 253 2.31 0.07 -24.84
N ARG A 254 1.30 -0.49 -24.18
CA ARG A 254 0.00 0.18 -23.99
C ARG A 254 -0.03 0.87 -22.63
N THR A 255 -0.58 2.06 -22.57
CA THR A 255 -0.75 2.82 -21.33
C THR A 255 -2.20 3.22 -21.13
N SER A 256 -2.68 3.07 -19.89
CA SER A 256 -4.04 3.48 -19.49
C SER A 256 -4.03 4.18 -18.14
N GLY A 257 -5.11 4.90 -17.81
CA GLY A 257 -5.36 5.41 -16.47
C GLY A 257 -5.68 4.29 -15.46
N TYR A 258 -6.03 4.68 -14.23
CA TYR A 258 -6.42 3.70 -13.21
C TYR A 258 -7.68 2.94 -13.61
N ALA A 259 -7.66 1.63 -13.45
CA ALA A 259 -8.85 0.81 -13.64
C ALA A 259 -9.88 1.08 -12.52
N PRO A 260 -11.19 1.15 -12.85
CA PRO A 260 -12.24 1.16 -11.83
C PRO A 260 -12.15 -0.09 -10.94
N ARG A 261 -12.50 0.07 -9.64
CA ARG A 261 -12.40 -1.04 -8.67
C ARG A 261 -13.19 -2.28 -9.10
N GLU A 262 -14.35 -2.07 -9.69
CA GLU A 262 -15.26 -3.12 -10.16
C GLU A 262 -14.66 -3.95 -11.30
N ARG A 263 -13.71 -3.37 -12.06
CA ARG A 263 -13.00 -4.02 -13.16
C ARG A 263 -11.57 -4.43 -12.82
N LEU A 264 -11.19 -4.34 -11.53
CA LEU A 264 -9.80 -4.59 -11.14
C LEU A 264 -9.38 -6.05 -11.34
N SER A 265 -10.29 -7.03 -11.11
CA SER A 265 -10.05 -8.44 -11.40
C SER A 265 -9.75 -8.66 -12.88
N GLU A 266 -10.56 -8.11 -13.77
CA GLU A 266 -10.37 -8.18 -15.22
C GLU A 266 -9.06 -7.49 -15.65
N SER A 267 -8.83 -6.27 -15.15
CA SER A 267 -7.63 -5.47 -15.48
C SER A 267 -6.33 -6.16 -15.04
N LEU A 268 -6.30 -6.77 -13.87
CA LEU A 268 -5.13 -7.52 -13.41
C LEU A 268 -4.99 -8.86 -14.12
N SER A 269 -6.09 -9.54 -14.40
CA SER A 269 -6.06 -10.84 -15.08
C SER A 269 -5.74 -10.76 -16.57
N ALA A 270 -5.85 -9.57 -17.17
CA ALA A 270 -5.51 -9.35 -18.57
C ALA A 270 -4.00 -9.49 -18.87
N ALA A 271 -3.14 -9.43 -17.86
CA ALA A 271 -1.71 -9.71 -18.01
C ALA A 271 -1.38 -11.16 -17.66
N ASP A 272 -0.40 -11.76 -18.38
CA ASP A 272 0.11 -13.10 -18.07
C ASP A 272 1.09 -13.11 -16.88
N ALA A 273 1.81 -12.00 -16.70
CA ALA A 273 2.71 -11.76 -15.56
C ALA A 273 2.70 -10.27 -15.17
N HIS A 274 3.06 -9.95 -13.94
CA HIS A 274 3.08 -8.57 -13.47
C HIS A 274 4.44 -8.13 -12.93
N LEU A 275 4.82 -6.90 -13.26
CA LEU A 275 5.95 -6.21 -12.69
C LEU A 275 5.60 -5.60 -11.33
N VAL A 276 6.45 -5.85 -10.35
CA VAL A 276 6.46 -5.17 -9.06
C VAL A 276 7.86 -4.61 -8.86
N THR A 277 7.99 -3.35 -8.48
CA THR A 277 9.29 -2.75 -8.26
C THR A 277 9.36 -2.07 -6.91
N LEU A 278 10.56 -2.12 -6.29
CA LEU A 278 10.91 -1.36 -5.11
C LEU A 278 12.41 -1.06 -5.18
N ARG A 279 12.77 0.22 -5.04
CA ARG A 279 14.18 0.59 -4.96
C ARG A 279 14.82 -0.06 -3.73
N PRO A 280 16.04 -0.67 -3.84
CA PRO A 280 16.68 -1.39 -2.75
C PRO A 280 16.86 -0.56 -1.47
N GLU A 281 17.06 0.76 -1.58
CA GLU A 281 17.20 1.66 -0.44
C GLU A 281 15.94 1.81 0.41
N LEU A 282 14.80 1.33 -0.11
CA LEU A 282 13.50 1.38 0.56
C LEU A 282 13.11 0.02 1.16
N GLU A 283 13.97 -0.98 1.02
CA GLU A 283 13.71 -2.31 1.59
C GLU A 283 13.61 -2.25 3.12
N GLY A 284 12.57 -2.88 3.66
CA GLY A 284 12.23 -2.82 5.08
C GLY A 284 11.68 -1.46 5.56
N LEU A 285 11.44 -0.51 4.64
CA LEU A 285 10.83 0.80 4.96
C LEU A 285 9.38 0.90 4.46
N ILE A 286 9.09 0.29 3.33
CA ILE A 286 7.75 0.20 2.71
C ILE A 286 7.58 -1.18 2.08
N VAL A 287 6.33 -1.58 1.83
CA VAL A 287 6.02 -2.83 1.14
C VAL A 287 5.09 -2.53 -0.05
N PRO A 288 5.43 -2.95 -1.28
CA PRO A 288 4.59 -2.73 -2.44
C PRO A 288 3.25 -3.49 -2.34
N SER A 289 2.15 -2.76 -2.08
CA SER A 289 0.82 -3.34 -1.86
C SER A 289 0.24 -4.07 -3.08
N LYS A 290 0.69 -3.72 -4.29
CA LYS A 290 0.24 -4.37 -5.55
C LYS A 290 0.57 -5.87 -5.63
N PHE A 291 1.60 -6.30 -4.90
CA PHE A 291 1.97 -7.72 -4.79
C PHE A 291 0.76 -8.61 -4.43
N TYR A 292 -0.01 -8.21 -3.44
CA TYR A 292 -1.14 -9.02 -2.94
C TYR A 292 -2.26 -9.17 -3.98
N GLY A 293 -2.55 -8.11 -4.74
CA GLY A 293 -3.55 -8.15 -5.80
C GLY A 293 -3.13 -9.04 -6.97
N ILE A 294 -1.86 -9.08 -7.31
CA ILE A 294 -1.30 -9.94 -8.36
C ILE A 294 -1.44 -11.42 -7.98
N LEU A 295 -1.08 -11.77 -6.74
CA LEU A 295 -1.26 -13.11 -6.22
C LEU A 295 -2.75 -13.53 -6.21
N ALA A 296 -3.64 -12.60 -5.83
CA ALA A 296 -5.08 -12.83 -5.78
C ALA A 296 -5.68 -13.21 -7.13
N VAL A 297 -5.13 -12.71 -8.25
CA VAL A 297 -5.57 -13.05 -9.61
C VAL A 297 -4.75 -14.17 -10.26
N ALA A 298 -3.97 -14.92 -9.48
CA ALA A 298 -3.18 -16.06 -9.95
C ALA A 298 -2.21 -15.70 -11.09
N ARG A 299 -1.47 -14.59 -10.98
CA ARG A 299 -0.44 -14.22 -11.94
C ARG A 299 0.94 -14.24 -11.32
N PRO A 300 1.99 -14.68 -12.04
CA PRO A 300 3.37 -14.65 -11.55
C PRO A 300 3.89 -13.21 -11.42
N VAL A 301 4.79 -13.03 -10.47
CA VAL A 301 5.40 -11.75 -10.15
C VAL A 301 6.81 -11.65 -10.74
N LEU A 302 7.09 -10.57 -11.47
CA LEU A 302 8.43 -10.16 -11.87
C LEU A 302 8.85 -9.01 -10.94
N PHE A 303 9.60 -9.32 -9.89
CA PHE A 303 10.00 -8.35 -8.87
C PHE A 303 11.35 -7.76 -9.17
N ILE A 304 11.42 -6.43 -9.34
CA ILE A 304 12.66 -5.67 -9.53
C ILE A 304 12.98 -4.95 -8.22
N GLY A 305 14.09 -5.33 -7.56
CA GLY A 305 14.45 -4.74 -6.26
C GLY A 305 15.60 -5.44 -5.56
N ALA A 306 15.63 -5.32 -4.23
CA ALA A 306 16.63 -5.99 -3.40
C ALA A 306 16.48 -7.51 -3.49
N VAL A 307 17.55 -8.18 -3.92
CA VAL A 307 17.53 -9.65 -4.12
C VAL A 307 17.41 -10.45 -2.83
N ASP A 308 17.78 -9.88 -1.71
CA ASP A 308 17.68 -10.45 -0.35
C ASP A 308 16.53 -9.84 0.49
N GLY A 309 15.70 -9.01 -0.15
CA GLY A 309 14.57 -8.34 0.46
C GLY A 309 13.43 -9.26 0.89
N ALA A 310 12.48 -8.73 1.65
CA ALA A 310 11.35 -9.49 2.18
C ALA A 310 10.47 -10.09 1.07
N LEU A 311 10.11 -9.29 0.04
CA LEU A 311 9.35 -9.80 -1.10
C LEU A 311 10.14 -10.79 -1.94
N ALA A 312 11.43 -10.56 -2.14
CA ALA A 312 12.30 -11.47 -2.88
C ALA A 312 12.34 -12.85 -2.23
N ARG A 313 12.44 -12.93 -0.89
CA ARG A 313 12.37 -14.18 -0.13
C ARG A 313 11.04 -14.89 -0.33
N ILE A 314 9.92 -14.17 -0.15
CA ILE A 314 8.58 -14.72 -0.31
C ILE A 314 8.38 -15.30 -1.72
N ILE A 315 8.81 -14.58 -2.77
CA ILE A 315 8.67 -15.01 -4.17
C ILE A 315 9.46 -16.29 -4.43
N ARG A 316 10.72 -16.38 -3.97
CA ARG A 316 11.57 -17.56 -4.17
C ARG A 316 11.10 -18.77 -3.38
N GLU A 317 10.75 -18.60 -2.10
CA GLU A 317 10.30 -19.68 -1.23
C GLU A 317 9.00 -20.34 -1.72
N ASN A 318 8.17 -19.60 -2.43
CA ASN A 318 6.88 -20.07 -2.92
C ASN A 318 6.84 -20.28 -4.44
N ASP A 319 7.97 -20.07 -5.13
CA ASP A 319 8.09 -20.22 -6.59
C ASP A 319 6.91 -19.58 -7.34
N CYS A 320 6.56 -18.34 -6.95
CA CYS A 320 5.43 -17.57 -7.49
C CYS A 320 5.85 -16.41 -8.39
N GLY A 321 7.12 -16.39 -8.83
CA GLY A 321 7.67 -15.36 -9.70
C GLY A 321 9.19 -15.39 -9.77
N PHE A 322 9.75 -14.35 -10.38
CA PHE A 322 11.20 -14.14 -10.48
C PHE A 322 11.62 -12.86 -9.76
N VAL A 323 12.84 -12.88 -9.24
CA VAL A 323 13.48 -11.73 -8.58
C VAL A 323 14.61 -11.24 -9.46
N ILE A 324 14.54 -10.00 -9.87
CA ILE A 324 15.46 -9.32 -10.77
C ILE A 324 16.17 -8.20 -9.98
N GLU A 325 17.48 -8.13 -10.07
CA GLU A 325 18.24 -7.03 -9.48
C GLU A 325 17.93 -5.71 -10.19
N GLN A 326 17.86 -4.62 -9.44
CA GLN A 326 17.69 -3.29 -10.03
C GLN A 326 18.83 -2.99 -10.99
N GLY A 327 18.50 -2.59 -12.21
CA GLY A 327 19.45 -2.31 -13.31
C GLY A 327 19.68 -3.49 -14.24
N ASP A 328 19.34 -4.71 -13.85
CA ASP A 328 19.50 -5.91 -14.69
C ASP A 328 18.31 -6.11 -15.63
N SER A 329 18.24 -5.28 -16.67
CA SER A 329 17.23 -5.41 -17.71
C SER A 329 17.40 -6.65 -18.59
N GLU A 330 18.61 -7.21 -18.67
CA GLU A 330 18.89 -8.41 -19.46
C GLU A 330 18.28 -9.64 -18.79
N ASP A 331 18.41 -9.79 -17.46
CA ASP A 331 17.73 -10.85 -16.71
C ASP A 331 16.20 -10.68 -16.81
N LEU A 332 15.68 -9.45 -16.69
CA LEU A 332 14.26 -9.20 -16.85
C LEU A 332 13.75 -9.66 -18.23
N VAL A 333 14.44 -9.31 -19.31
CA VAL A 333 14.12 -9.75 -20.68
C VAL A 333 14.15 -11.28 -20.80
N ARG A 334 15.18 -11.92 -20.24
CA ARG A 334 15.33 -13.37 -20.24
C ARG A 334 14.15 -14.03 -19.53
N ARG A 335 13.74 -13.55 -18.34
CA ARG A 335 12.62 -14.11 -17.57
C ARG A 335 11.27 -13.88 -18.25
N ILE A 336 11.08 -12.74 -18.89
CA ILE A 336 9.88 -12.48 -19.69
C ILE A 336 9.78 -13.48 -20.84
N ARG A 337 10.86 -13.72 -21.59
CA ARG A 337 10.88 -14.70 -22.68
C ARG A 337 10.68 -16.13 -22.20
N GLU A 338 11.25 -16.49 -21.05
CA GLU A 338 11.06 -17.78 -20.41
C GLU A 338 9.55 -18.04 -20.18
N LEU A 339 8.83 -17.10 -19.58
CA LEU A 339 7.39 -17.22 -19.33
C LEU A 339 6.57 -17.17 -20.63
N ALA A 340 6.95 -16.34 -21.61
CA ALA A 340 6.27 -16.23 -22.88
C ALA A 340 6.36 -17.52 -23.71
N ASN A 341 7.50 -18.20 -23.68
CA ASN A 341 7.74 -19.46 -24.36
C ASN A 341 7.04 -20.66 -23.69
N ASP A 342 6.75 -20.56 -22.38
CA ASP A 342 6.04 -21.59 -21.63
C ASP A 342 4.92 -20.96 -20.77
N ARG A 343 3.78 -20.68 -21.42
CA ARG A 343 2.59 -20.14 -20.74
C ARG A 343 2.04 -21.10 -19.66
N GLY A 344 2.26 -22.41 -19.82
CA GLY A 344 1.87 -23.41 -18.81
C GLY A 344 2.69 -23.25 -17.53
N HIS A 345 3.99 -23.03 -17.67
CA HIS A 345 4.85 -22.69 -16.54
C HIS A 345 4.45 -21.40 -15.84
N ALA A 346 4.18 -20.34 -16.61
CA ALA A 346 3.69 -19.06 -16.08
C ALA A 346 2.38 -19.23 -15.29
N GLN A 347 1.43 -19.98 -15.82
CA GLN A 347 0.15 -20.27 -15.17
C GLN A 347 0.35 -21.07 -13.88
N ALA A 348 1.20 -22.11 -13.88
CA ALA A 348 1.51 -22.92 -12.71
C ALA A 348 2.16 -22.08 -11.60
N MET A 349 3.07 -21.17 -11.96
CA MET A 349 3.70 -20.21 -11.05
C MET A 349 2.65 -19.25 -10.46
N GLY A 350 1.74 -18.72 -11.25
CA GLY A 350 0.62 -17.89 -10.80
C GLY A 350 -0.32 -18.61 -9.83
N LEU A 351 -0.63 -19.88 -10.09
CA LEU A 351 -1.44 -20.71 -9.19
C LEU A 351 -0.76 -20.98 -7.83
N ARG A 352 0.58 -21.11 -7.79
CA ARG A 352 1.31 -21.15 -6.52
C ARG A 352 1.18 -19.82 -5.76
N GLY A 353 1.27 -18.71 -6.47
CA GLY A 353 1.00 -17.38 -5.91
C GLY A 353 -0.41 -17.25 -5.33
N ARG A 354 -1.42 -17.76 -6.02
CA ARG A 354 -2.81 -17.77 -5.53
C ARG A 354 -2.97 -18.58 -4.24
N ARG A 355 -2.38 -19.77 -4.16
CA ARG A 355 -2.38 -20.56 -2.92
C ARG A 355 -1.73 -19.80 -1.77
N LEU A 356 -0.57 -19.20 -2.00
CA LEU A 356 0.10 -18.35 -1.01
C LEU A 356 -0.78 -17.19 -0.55
N TYR A 357 -1.51 -16.53 -1.47
CA TYR A 357 -2.47 -15.48 -1.13
C TYR A 357 -3.56 -16.02 -0.19
N GLU A 358 -4.17 -17.14 -0.52
CA GLU A 358 -5.25 -17.75 0.27
C GLU A 358 -4.79 -18.19 1.67
N GLU A 359 -3.55 -18.68 1.79
CA GLU A 359 -2.96 -19.17 3.04
C GLU A 359 -2.40 -18.05 3.93
N ARG A 360 -1.93 -16.93 3.38
CA ARG A 360 -1.19 -15.91 4.15
C ARG A 360 -1.66 -14.49 3.99
N PHE A 361 -2.26 -14.12 2.86
CA PHE A 361 -2.52 -12.72 2.50
C PHE A 361 -3.99 -12.41 2.20
N ALA A 362 -4.88 -13.38 2.35
CA ALA A 362 -6.30 -13.14 2.23
C ALA A 362 -6.81 -12.24 3.37
N PRO A 363 -7.77 -11.35 3.11
CA PRO A 363 -8.24 -10.36 4.09
C PRO A 363 -8.63 -10.96 5.45
N HIS A 364 -9.30 -12.11 5.47
CA HIS A 364 -9.77 -12.74 6.71
C HIS A 364 -8.63 -13.09 7.69
N ILE A 365 -7.42 -13.38 7.18
CA ILE A 365 -6.24 -13.70 8.00
C ILE A 365 -5.74 -12.46 8.72
N ALA A 366 -5.55 -11.36 7.98
CA ALA A 366 -5.11 -10.10 8.55
C ALA A 366 -6.17 -9.50 9.50
N LEU A 367 -7.46 -9.54 9.13
CA LEU A 367 -8.56 -9.06 9.95
C LEU A 367 -8.66 -9.82 11.28
N ALA A 368 -8.50 -11.15 11.27
CA ALA A 368 -8.44 -11.96 12.49
C ALA A 368 -7.21 -11.63 13.35
N ALA A 369 -6.06 -11.34 12.74
CA ALA A 369 -4.88 -10.89 13.47
C ALA A 369 -5.09 -9.52 14.13
N TRP A 370 -5.74 -8.61 13.43
CA TRP A 370 -6.13 -7.31 13.98
C TRP A 370 -7.08 -7.43 15.16
N GLU A 371 -8.12 -8.28 15.08
CA GLU A 371 -9.02 -8.51 16.21
C GLU A 371 -8.26 -8.97 17.46
N ARG A 372 -7.27 -9.86 17.30
CA ARG A 372 -6.48 -10.39 18.44
C ARG A 372 -5.67 -9.31 19.15
N ILE A 373 -5.03 -8.39 18.41
CA ILE A 373 -4.22 -7.33 19.03
C ILE A 373 -5.05 -6.19 19.62
N LEU A 374 -6.29 -5.99 19.11
CA LEU A 374 -7.25 -5.01 19.62
C LEU A 374 -7.98 -5.49 20.89
N THR A 375 -8.01 -6.80 21.13
CA THR A 375 -8.55 -7.42 22.34
C THR A 375 -7.57 -7.34 23.50
#